data_939884488e1fcfa03192801e20028349
#
_entry.id   939884488e1fcfa03192801e20028349
#
_cell.length_a   1.000
_cell.length_b   1.000
_cell.length_c   1.000
_cell.angle_alpha   90.00
_cell.angle_beta   90.00
_cell.angle_gamma   90.00
#
_symmetry.space_group_name_H-M   'P 1'
#
loop_
_entity.id
_entity.type
_entity.pdbx_description
1 polymer ?
#
loop_
_entity_poly.entity_id
_entity_poly.type
_entity_poly.pdbx_seq_one_letter_code
_entity_poly.pdbx_strand_id
1 'polypeptide(L)'
;MVYDVLVLAFGSRANDFGTPGVVEHCQFIDSQDQADAFNARLRAHVVRSFAQGGNIDIAIVGGGATGVELAAELSRMVELAAGYGEAEIRRRLRLTCWNPRRASSAHSRTRSPTWPHPSCDC
;
A
#
# COMPACT_ATOMS: atom_id res chain seq x y z
N MET A 1 -5.17 -23.76 -33.36
CA MET A 1 -6.25 -23.15 -32.55
C MET A 1 -6.81 -22.01 -33.39
N VAL A 2 -8.10 -22.04 -33.73
CA VAL A 2 -8.76 -20.97 -34.50
C VAL A 2 -9.61 -20.18 -33.49
N TYR A 3 -9.55 -18.87 -33.52
CA TYR A 3 -10.32 -17.97 -32.65
C TYR A 3 -10.77 -16.74 -33.44
N ASP A 4 -11.96 -16.25 -33.13
CA ASP A 4 -12.52 -15.05 -33.77
C ASP A 4 -12.09 -13.77 -33.10
N VAL A 5 -11.75 -13.84 -31.77
CA VAL A 5 -11.31 -12.69 -30.97
C VAL A 5 -10.16 -13.13 -30.06
N LEU A 6 -9.09 -12.36 -30.07
CA LEU A 6 -7.94 -12.53 -29.14
C LEU A 6 -7.88 -11.32 -28.19
N VAL A 7 -7.92 -11.60 -26.88
CA VAL A 7 -7.68 -10.59 -25.85
C VAL A 7 -6.30 -10.80 -25.26
N LEU A 8 -5.44 -9.78 -25.34
CA LEU A 8 -4.12 -9.77 -24.74
C LEU A 8 -4.17 -9.03 -23.38
N ALA A 9 -3.97 -9.77 -22.30
CA ALA A 9 -4.06 -9.25 -20.93
C ALA A 9 -2.84 -9.66 -20.11
N PHE A 10 -1.64 -9.21 -20.54
CA PHE A 10 -0.37 -9.60 -19.90
C PHE A 10 0.06 -8.67 -18.75
N GLY A 11 -0.82 -7.75 -18.32
CA GLY A 11 -0.58 -6.86 -17.17
C GLY A 11 0.51 -5.82 -17.41
N SER A 12 0.94 -5.21 -16.31
CA SER A 12 2.04 -4.24 -16.27
C SER A 12 3.00 -4.60 -15.15
N ARG A 13 4.21 -4.05 -15.21
CA ARG A 13 5.18 -4.12 -14.10
C ARG A 13 5.34 -2.75 -13.48
N ALA A 14 5.60 -2.72 -12.18
CA ALA A 14 5.99 -1.49 -11.50
C ALA A 14 7.31 -0.96 -12.08
N ASN A 15 7.40 0.35 -12.17
CA ASN A 15 8.58 1.05 -12.67
C ASN A 15 9.05 2.02 -11.60
N ASP A 16 10.32 1.96 -11.27
CA ASP A 16 10.97 2.84 -10.29
C ASP A 16 11.29 4.23 -10.86
N PHE A 17 11.20 4.38 -12.19
CA PHE A 17 11.56 5.59 -12.94
C PHE A 17 12.98 6.10 -12.62
N GLY A 18 13.88 5.22 -12.22
CA GLY A 18 15.23 5.57 -11.80
C GLY A 18 15.29 6.36 -10.50
N THR A 19 14.27 6.30 -9.68
CA THR A 19 14.23 7.03 -8.40
C THR A 19 15.21 6.40 -7.42
N PRO A 20 16.20 7.15 -6.91
CA PRO A 20 17.19 6.63 -5.98
C PRO A 20 16.54 6.05 -4.71
N GLY A 21 17.00 4.88 -4.29
CA GLY A 21 16.53 4.21 -3.07
C GLY A 21 15.26 3.37 -3.23
N VAL A 22 14.57 3.44 -4.37
CA VAL A 22 13.33 2.66 -4.57
C VAL A 22 13.63 1.18 -4.61
N VAL A 23 14.65 0.76 -5.34
CA VAL A 23 15.00 -0.67 -5.46
C VAL A 23 15.45 -1.25 -4.12
N GLU A 24 16.16 -0.47 -3.29
CA GLU A 24 16.71 -0.92 -2.01
C GLU A 24 15.67 -0.92 -0.88
N HIS A 25 14.70 0.01 -0.92
CA HIS A 25 13.82 0.29 0.22
C HIS A 25 12.35 -0.04 -0.03
N CYS A 26 11.91 -0.12 -1.29
CA CYS A 26 10.54 -0.44 -1.61
C CYS A 26 10.32 -1.93 -1.91
N GLN A 27 9.12 -2.38 -1.68
CA GLN A 27 8.67 -3.71 -2.11
C GLN A 27 7.74 -3.54 -3.30
N PHE A 28 8.07 -4.20 -4.40
CA PHE A 28 7.22 -4.27 -5.57
C PHE A 28 6.22 -5.43 -5.41
N ILE A 29 5.00 -5.24 -5.92
CA ILE A 29 3.94 -6.26 -5.89
C ILE A 29 3.46 -6.46 -7.34
N ASP A 30 4.29 -7.11 -8.14
CA ASP A 30 4.02 -7.41 -9.55
C ASP A 30 3.73 -8.89 -9.80
N SER A 31 3.98 -9.74 -8.81
CA SER A 31 3.78 -11.18 -8.89
C SER A 31 3.20 -11.73 -7.60
N GLN A 32 2.65 -12.94 -7.69
CA GLN A 32 2.13 -13.64 -6.51
C GLN A 32 3.22 -13.88 -5.47
N ASP A 33 4.41 -14.29 -5.88
CA ASP A 33 5.53 -14.52 -4.95
C ASP A 33 5.91 -13.26 -4.18
N GLN A 34 5.89 -12.11 -4.86
CA GLN A 34 6.14 -10.81 -4.22
C GLN A 34 5.03 -10.42 -3.25
N ALA A 35 3.77 -10.68 -3.62
CA ALA A 35 2.62 -10.44 -2.75
C ALA A 35 2.68 -11.33 -1.49
N ASP A 36 3.04 -12.59 -1.64
CA ASP A 36 3.20 -13.53 -0.52
C ASP A 36 4.34 -13.11 0.40
N ALA A 37 5.48 -12.70 -0.16
CA ALA A 37 6.61 -12.18 0.61
C ALA A 37 6.24 -10.90 1.37
N PHE A 38 5.52 -9.96 0.73
CA PHE A 38 5.00 -8.77 1.38
C PHE A 38 4.07 -9.12 2.53
N ASN A 39 3.12 -10.03 2.31
CA ASN A 39 2.16 -10.46 3.32
C ASN A 39 2.85 -11.09 4.55
N ALA A 40 3.85 -11.94 4.33
CA ALA A 40 4.64 -12.54 5.41
C ALA A 40 5.39 -11.47 6.23
N ARG A 41 6.02 -10.49 5.56
CA ARG A 41 6.72 -9.39 6.22
C ARG A 41 5.76 -8.49 7.00
N LEU A 42 4.61 -8.16 6.41
CA LEU A 42 3.58 -7.34 7.05
C LEU A 42 3.09 -8.01 8.33
N ARG A 43 2.74 -9.30 8.29
CA ARG A 43 2.32 -10.05 9.48
C ARG A 43 3.39 -10.05 10.56
N ALA A 44 4.64 -10.32 10.23
CA ALA A 44 5.74 -10.29 11.18
C ALA A 44 5.95 -8.89 11.77
N HIS A 45 5.77 -7.84 10.97
CA HIS A 45 5.87 -6.45 11.44
C HIS A 45 4.71 -6.09 12.39
N VAL A 46 3.49 -6.47 12.04
CA VAL A 46 2.29 -6.28 12.88
C VAL A 46 2.50 -6.94 14.25
N VAL A 47 2.84 -8.24 14.28
CA VAL A 47 3.06 -8.97 15.54
C VAL A 47 4.15 -8.31 16.39
N ARG A 48 5.24 -7.90 15.78
CA ARG A 48 6.35 -7.24 16.50
C ARG A 48 5.95 -5.89 17.05
N SER A 49 5.23 -5.07 16.25
CA SER A 49 4.73 -3.76 16.69
C SER A 49 3.74 -3.88 17.84
N PHE A 50 2.90 -4.90 17.84
CA PHE A 50 2.00 -5.17 18.97
C PHE A 50 2.77 -5.52 20.25
N ALA A 51 3.76 -6.41 20.14
CA ALA A 51 4.58 -6.82 21.28
C ALA A 51 5.40 -5.65 21.88
N GLN A 52 5.81 -4.70 21.06
CA GLN A 52 6.64 -3.56 21.45
C GLN A 52 5.85 -2.27 21.72
N GLY A 53 4.55 -2.26 21.49
CA GLY A 53 3.71 -1.05 21.64
C GLY A 53 3.93 0.00 20.54
N GLY A 54 4.52 -0.37 19.40
CA GLY A 54 4.85 0.53 18.29
C GLY A 54 3.71 0.79 17.32
N ASN A 55 3.89 1.78 16.43
CA ASN A 55 3.01 2.04 15.31
C ASN A 55 3.40 1.18 14.10
N ILE A 56 2.44 1.01 13.20
CA ILE A 56 2.63 0.34 11.91
C ILE A 56 2.46 1.41 10.84
N ASP A 57 3.56 1.84 10.26
CA ASP A 57 3.56 2.86 9.21
C ASP A 57 3.79 2.18 7.86
N ILE A 58 2.84 2.34 6.94
CA ILE A 58 2.92 1.80 5.59
C ILE A 58 2.80 2.95 4.60
N ALA A 59 3.78 3.09 3.73
CA ALA A 59 3.75 4.03 2.62
C ALA A 59 3.50 3.27 1.31
N ILE A 60 2.48 3.67 0.57
CA ILE A 60 2.17 3.15 -0.77
C ILE A 60 2.61 4.22 -1.78
N VAL A 61 3.56 3.85 -2.63
CA VAL A 61 4.06 4.72 -3.70
C VAL A 61 3.41 4.32 -5.01
N GLY A 62 2.54 5.17 -5.50
CA GLY A 62 1.79 4.96 -6.73
C GLY A 62 0.28 5.13 -6.52
N GLY A 63 -0.33 6.05 -7.25
CA GLY A 63 -1.79 6.32 -7.24
C GLY A 63 -2.52 5.65 -8.39
N GLY A 64 -2.01 4.55 -8.92
CA GLY A 64 -2.70 3.71 -9.91
C GLY A 64 -3.69 2.75 -9.26
N ALA A 65 -4.45 2.00 -10.08
CA ALA A 65 -5.46 1.06 -9.60
C ALA A 65 -4.93 0.10 -8.54
N THR A 66 -3.75 -0.50 -8.77
CA THR A 66 -3.12 -1.45 -7.82
C THR A 66 -2.83 -0.81 -6.45
N GLY A 67 -2.32 0.42 -6.42
CA GLY A 67 -2.03 1.12 -5.16
C GLY A 67 -3.29 1.45 -4.38
N VAL A 68 -4.35 1.87 -5.08
CA VAL A 68 -5.66 2.15 -4.48
C VAL A 68 -6.31 0.87 -3.94
N GLU A 69 -6.28 -0.21 -4.70
CA GLU A 69 -6.80 -1.52 -4.28
C GLU A 69 -6.04 -2.05 -3.06
N LEU A 70 -4.71 -1.94 -3.06
CA LEU A 70 -3.89 -2.34 -1.91
C LEU A 70 -4.24 -1.52 -0.66
N ALA A 71 -4.39 -0.20 -0.80
CA ALA A 71 -4.77 0.68 0.31
C ALA A 71 -6.14 0.31 0.88
N ALA A 72 -7.11 0.04 0.01
CA ALA A 72 -8.46 -0.37 0.40
C ALA A 72 -8.44 -1.72 1.13
N GLU A 73 -7.69 -2.69 0.61
CA GLU A 73 -7.59 -4.03 1.21
C GLU A 73 -6.88 -3.99 2.57
N LEU A 74 -5.79 -3.24 2.71
CA LEU A 74 -5.13 -3.05 3.99
C LEU A 74 -6.04 -2.38 5.02
N SER A 75 -6.81 -1.37 4.61
CA SER A 75 -7.80 -0.73 5.47
C SER A 75 -8.88 -1.71 5.91
N ARG A 76 -9.39 -2.52 4.98
CA ARG A 76 -10.39 -3.56 5.27
C ARG A 76 -9.86 -4.61 6.26
N MET A 77 -8.62 -5.04 6.10
CA MET A 77 -7.98 -5.99 7.03
C MET A 77 -7.92 -5.43 8.46
N VAL A 78 -7.61 -4.15 8.61
CA VAL A 78 -7.59 -3.47 9.90
C VAL A 78 -8.97 -3.39 10.53
N GLU A 79 -10.00 -3.09 9.73
CA GLU A 79 -11.38 -3.07 10.20
C GLU A 79 -11.83 -4.45 10.71
N LEU A 80 -11.49 -5.51 9.98
CA LEU A 80 -11.78 -6.87 10.39
C LEU A 80 -11.06 -7.23 11.70
N ALA A 81 -9.76 -6.94 11.80
CA ALA A 81 -8.99 -7.20 13.02
C ALA A 81 -9.55 -6.44 14.22
N ALA A 82 -9.95 -5.18 14.04
CA ALA A 82 -10.59 -4.39 15.08
C ALA A 82 -11.93 -5.01 15.55
N GLY A 83 -12.67 -5.63 14.65
CA GLY A 83 -13.91 -6.34 14.97
C GLY A 83 -13.70 -7.60 15.83
N TYR A 84 -12.52 -8.21 15.78
CA TYR A 84 -12.13 -9.36 16.60
C TYR A 84 -11.51 -8.97 17.96
N GLY A 85 -11.65 -7.73 18.39
CA GLY A 85 -11.19 -7.27 19.70
C GLY A 85 -9.88 -6.46 19.66
N GLU A 86 -9.28 -6.31 18.50
CA GLU A 86 -8.02 -5.54 18.30
C GLU A 86 -8.31 -4.07 17.94
N ALA A 87 -9.21 -3.41 18.69
CA ALA A 87 -9.61 -2.02 18.40
C ALA A 87 -8.42 -1.04 18.37
N GLU A 88 -7.34 -1.38 19.04
CA GLU A 88 -6.13 -0.56 19.09
C GLU A 88 -5.33 -0.58 17.78
N ILE A 89 -5.53 -1.60 16.92
CA ILE A 89 -4.84 -1.68 15.63
C ILE A 89 -5.18 -0.48 14.73
N ARG A 90 -6.43 0.03 14.79
CA ARG A 90 -6.85 1.23 14.07
C ARG A 90 -6.03 2.47 14.41
N ARG A 91 -5.65 2.59 15.69
CA ARG A 91 -4.89 3.75 16.18
C ARG A 91 -3.42 3.65 15.84
N ARG A 92 -2.92 2.43 15.65
CA ARG A 92 -1.50 2.14 15.42
C ARG A 92 -1.15 2.05 13.93
N LEU A 93 -2.11 1.73 13.06
CA LEU A 93 -1.87 1.69 11.62
C LEU A 93 -2.00 3.08 11.00
N ARG A 94 -0.94 3.51 10.30
CA ARG A 94 -0.95 4.69 9.45
C ARG A 94 -0.63 4.29 8.02
N LEU A 95 -1.56 4.55 7.11
CA LEU A 95 -1.37 4.37 5.67
C LEU A 95 -1.13 5.72 5.04
N THR A 96 -0.07 5.84 4.25
CA THR A 96 0.23 7.03 3.46
C THR A 96 0.31 6.64 2.00
N CYS A 97 -0.54 7.23 1.16
CA CYS A 97 -0.44 7.07 -0.29
C CYS A 97 0.27 8.29 -0.88
N TRP A 98 1.29 8.05 -1.67
CA TRP A 98 2.03 9.08 -2.36
C TRP A 98 1.97 8.89 -3.87
N ASN A 99 1.49 9.93 -4.58
CA ASN A 99 1.41 9.91 -6.04
C ASN A 99 2.39 10.91 -6.63
N PRO A 100 3.47 10.46 -7.29
CA PRO A 100 4.48 11.35 -7.84
C PRO A 100 3.95 12.31 -8.91
N ARG A 101 2.88 11.95 -9.63
CA ARG A 101 2.27 12.80 -10.67
C ARG A 101 1.56 14.04 -10.08
N ARG A 102 1.10 13.98 -8.85
CA ARG A 102 0.49 15.13 -8.15
C ARG A 102 1.53 16.03 -7.48
N ALA A 103 2.70 15.50 -7.14
CA ALA A 103 3.77 16.26 -6.50
C ALA A 103 4.42 17.28 -7.45
N SER A 104 4.37 17.06 -8.76
CA SER A 104 4.94 17.97 -9.76
C SER A 104 4.13 19.28 -9.97
N SER A 105 2.91 19.36 -9.45
CA SER A 105 2.03 20.53 -9.60
C SER A 105 1.87 21.36 -8.32
N ALA A 106 2.46 20.94 -7.19
CA ALA A 106 2.33 21.61 -5.92
C ALA A 106 3.70 21.87 -5.29
N HIS A 107 4.25 23.06 -5.54
CA HIS A 107 5.17 23.70 -4.62
C HIS A 107 4.38 24.10 -3.38
N SER A 108 4.14 23.19 -2.44
CA SER A 108 3.53 23.53 -1.16
C SER A 108 3.89 22.52 -0.09
N ARG A 109 4.53 23.08 0.90
CA ARG A 109 4.98 22.54 2.20
C ARG A 109 4.11 21.44 2.78
N THR A 110 4.81 20.37 3.17
CA THR A 110 4.47 19.34 4.12
C THR A 110 3.56 19.80 5.26
N ARG A 111 2.34 19.29 5.30
CA ARG A 111 1.65 18.97 6.54
C ARG A 111 1.24 17.52 6.44
N SER A 112 1.61 16.73 7.43
CA SER A 112 1.12 15.37 7.61
C SER A 112 -0.40 15.38 7.58
N PRO A 113 -1.07 14.64 6.68
CA PRO A 113 -2.52 14.51 6.77
C PRO A 113 -2.83 13.59 7.95
N THR A 114 -3.37 14.15 9.01
CA THR A 114 -4.15 13.39 9.97
C THR A 114 -5.46 13.01 9.29
N TRP A 115 -5.66 11.75 9.04
CA TRP A 115 -6.90 11.23 8.44
C TRP A 115 -8.02 11.11 9.48
N PRO A 116 -9.17 11.75 9.28
CA PRO A 116 -10.44 11.29 9.80
C PRO A 116 -11.19 10.58 8.68
N HIS A 117 -11.37 9.26 8.81
CA HIS A 117 -12.21 8.38 7.99
C HIS A 117 -11.78 8.05 6.55
N PRO A 118 -12.15 6.82 6.04
CA PRO A 118 -11.59 6.25 4.83
C PRO A 118 -12.20 6.87 3.58
N SER A 119 -11.68 8.00 3.19
CA SER A 119 -11.78 8.49 1.83
C SER A 119 -10.35 8.64 1.32
N CYS A 120 -9.86 7.63 0.59
CA CYS A 120 -8.66 7.77 -0.20
C CYS A 120 -8.90 8.83 -1.27
N ASP A 121 -8.48 10.07 -1.03
CA ASP A 121 -8.26 11.05 -2.09
C ASP A 121 -6.89 10.73 -2.74
N CYS A 122 -6.89 9.71 -3.61
CA CYS A 122 -5.80 9.42 -4.54
C CYS A 122 -5.90 10.28 -5.80
#